data_6431c16360bbabd44c7ea52a1aed5e94
#
_entry.id   6431c16360bbabd44c7ea52a1aed5e94
#
_cell.length_a   1.000
_cell.length_b   1.000
_cell.length_c   1.000
_cell.angle_alpha   90.00
_cell.angle_beta   90.00
_cell.angle_gamma   90.00
#
_symmetry.space_group_name_H-M   'P 1'
#
loop_
_entity.id
_entity.type
_entity.pdbx_description
1 polymer ?
#
loop_
_entity_poly.entity_id
_entity_poly.type
_entity_poly.pdbx_seq_one_letter_code
_entity_poly.pdbx_strand_id
1 'polypeptide(L)'
;MSEPVRVLHILQRMEAGGTQALLMNIYRKIDRTKLQFDFLVEYSQKQFYDDEITSMGGHVYYTSIREDYNVLKFRRQLKKFFKEHKEYKVVHVHAYTIGFLCLDIIKKAGVEVRIAHSHNNETVHDAKWLIKLCM
;
A
#
# COMPACT_ATOMS: atom_id res chain seq x y z
N MET A 1 2.16 17.65 20.69
CA MET A 1 1.94 16.23 20.39
C MET A 1 2.38 15.95 18.97
N SER A 2 3.13 14.87 18.78
CA SER A 2 3.60 14.49 17.46
C SER A 2 2.48 13.82 16.64
N GLU A 3 2.50 14.04 15.34
CA GLU A 3 1.65 13.32 14.41
C GLU A 3 1.99 11.83 14.42
N PRO A 4 1.01 10.93 14.21
CA PRO A 4 1.31 9.51 14.10
C PRO A 4 2.16 9.22 12.87
N VAL A 5 3.00 8.19 12.97
CA VAL A 5 3.69 7.65 11.80
C VAL A 5 2.65 7.00 10.89
N ARG A 6 2.65 7.35 9.61
CA ARG A 6 1.70 6.78 8.65
C ARG A 6 2.38 5.73 7.79
N VAL A 7 1.80 4.55 7.76
CA VAL A 7 2.21 3.45 6.89
C VAL A 7 1.23 3.39 5.72
N LEU A 8 1.74 3.49 4.51
CA LEU A 8 0.93 3.32 3.30
C LEU A 8 1.00 1.86 2.87
N HIS A 9 -0.15 1.21 2.86
CA HIS A 9 -0.29 -0.14 2.32
C HIS A 9 -0.75 -0.05 0.87
N ILE A 10 0.03 -0.59 -0.05
CA ILE A 10 -0.33 -0.69 -1.47
C ILE A 10 -0.77 -2.11 -1.73
N LEU A 11 -2.01 -2.28 -2.18
CA LEU A 11 -2.59 -3.59 -2.41
C LEU A 11 -3.66 -3.51 -3.50
N GLN A 12 -4.08 -4.69 -3.96
CA GLN A 12 -5.04 -4.77 -5.06
C GLN A 12 -6.37 -4.09 -4.71
N ARG A 13 -6.95 -4.44 -3.57
CA ARG A 13 -8.25 -3.91 -3.13
C ARG A 13 -8.46 -4.11 -1.63
N MET A 14 -9.37 -3.34 -1.05
CA MET A 14 -9.79 -3.49 0.34
C MET A 14 -11.20 -4.10 0.42
N GLU A 15 -11.33 -5.28 -0.16
CA GLU A 15 -12.53 -6.11 -0.10
C GLU A 15 -12.36 -7.25 0.90
N ALA A 16 -13.43 -7.98 1.17
CA ALA A 16 -13.39 -9.12 2.09
C ALA A 16 -12.45 -10.21 1.57
N GLY A 17 -11.32 -10.42 2.26
CA GLY A 17 -10.30 -11.40 1.91
C GLY A 17 -9.34 -11.59 3.07
N GLY A 18 -8.48 -12.62 3.00
CA GLY A 18 -7.58 -12.98 4.10
C GLY A 18 -6.59 -11.90 4.48
N THR A 19 -5.88 -11.33 3.50
CA THR A 19 -4.91 -10.27 3.74
C THR A 19 -5.58 -9.01 4.29
N GLN A 20 -6.71 -8.64 3.71
CA GLN A 20 -7.46 -7.47 4.10
C GLN A 20 -8.01 -7.62 5.52
N ALA A 21 -8.55 -8.78 5.84
CA ALA A 21 -9.04 -9.08 7.20
C ALA A 21 -7.90 -9.00 8.22
N LEU A 22 -6.74 -9.53 7.89
CA LEU A 22 -5.55 -9.46 8.75
C LEU A 22 -5.14 -8.01 9.00
N LEU A 23 -5.03 -7.21 7.94
CA LEU A 23 -4.66 -5.80 8.05
C LEU A 23 -5.69 -5.02 8.88
N MET A 24 -6.97 -5.27 8.68
CA MET A 24 -8.02 -4.59 9.43
C MET A 24 -8.03 -4.99 10.90
N ASN A 25 -7.77 -6.27 11.20
CA ASN A 25 -7.66 -6.72 12.58
C ASN A 25 -6.49 -6.02 13.32
N ILE A 26 -5.36 -5.87 12.63
CA ILE A 26 -4.21 -5.15 13.18
C ILE A 26 -4.57 -3.67 13.35
N TYR A 27 -5.13 -3.05 12.33
CA TYR A 27 -5.46 -1.63 12.32
C TYR A 27 -6.43 -1.25 13.45
N ARG A 28 -7.42 -2.09 13.71
CA ARG A 28 -8.38 -1.86 14.79
C ARG A 28 -7.74 -1.88 16.19
N LYS A 29 -6.63 -2.61 16.35
CA LYS A 29 -5.99 -2.86 17.64
C LYS A 29 -4.81 -1.95 17.95
N ILE A 30 -4.18 -1.34 16.94
CA ILE A 30 -3.02 -0.47 17.17
C ILE A 30 -3.44 0.85 17.82
N ASP A 31 -2.48 1.49 18.49
CA ASP A 31 -2.66 2.85 19.01
C ASP A 31 -2.54 3.84 17.84
N ARG A 32 -3.68 4.29 17.33
CA ARG A 32 -3.75 5.16 16.15
C ARG A 32 -3.30 6.59 16.43
N THR A 33 -3.01 6.94 17.67
CA THR A 33 -2.34 8.21 17.99
C THR A 33 -0.84 8.16 17.69
N LYS A 34 -0.27 6.96 17.60
CA LYS A 34 1.16 6.75 17.32
C LYS A 34 1.42 6.19 15.93
N LEU A 35 0.51 5.36 15.42
CA LEU A 35 0.67 4.65 14.15
C LEU A 35 -0.66 4.64 13.41
N GLN A 36 -0.67 5.17 12.19
CA GLN A 36 -1.84 5.19 11.33
C GLN A 36 -1.59 4.39 10.06
N PHE A 37 -2.63 3.76 9.54
CA PHE A 37 -2.59 3.07 8.26
C PHE A 37 -3.37 3.85 7.22
N ASP A 38 -2.79 3.96 6.03
CA ASP A 38 -3.47 4.44 4.84
C ASP A 38 -3.32 3.38 3.75
N PHE A 39 -4.19 3.42 2.76
CA PHE A 39 -4.28 2.36 1.75
C PHE A 39 -4.34 2.97 0.36
N LEU A 40 -3.57 2.40 -0.57
CA LEU A 40 -3.64 2.74 -1.98
C LEU A 40 -4.00 1.47 -2.74
N VAL A 41 -5.13 1.51 -3.43
CA VAL A 41 -5.70 0.34 -4.12
C VAL A 41 -5.61 0.49 -5.63
N GLU A 42 -5.75 -0.64 -6.32
CA GLU A 42 -5.57 -0.73 -7.77
C GLU A 42 -6.88 -0.61 -8.56
N TYR A 43 -7.95 -0.20 -7.88
CA TYR A 43 -9.27 0.06 -8.48
C TYR A 43 -9.71 1.49 -8.18
N SER A 44 -10.55 2.04 -9.04
CA SER A 44 -11.05 3.42 -8.88
C SER A 44 -12.33 3.51 -8.06
N GLN A 45 -12.90 2.38 -7.68
CA GLN A 45 -14.19 2.31 -7.00
C GLN A 45 -14.03 2.20 -5.49
N LYS A 46 -15.05 2.69 -4.77
CA LYS A 46 -15.13 2.55 -3.32
C LYS A 46 -15.08 1.08 -2.90
N GLN A 47 -14.34 0.79 -1.85
CA GLN A 47 -14.07 -0.56 -1.37
C GLN A 47 -14.89 -0.87 -0.09
N PHE A 48 -14.96 -2.14 0.25
CA PHE A 48 -15.75 -2.64 1.38
C PHE A 48 -15.36 -1.97 2.72
N TYR A 49 -14.05 -1.83 2.99
CA TYR A 49 -13.57 -1.31 4.27
C TYR A 49 -13.38 0.20 4.31
N ASP A 50 -13.67 0.93 3.24
CA ASP A 50 -13.32 2.34 3.11
C ASP A 50 -13.93 3.21 4.21
N ASP A 51 -15.21 3.02 4.52
CA ASP A 51 -15.90 3.80 5.55
C ASP A 51 -15.31 3.55 6.94
N GLU A 52 -14.98 2.30 7.25
CA GLU A 52 -14.36 1.94 8.51
C GLU A 52 -12.96 2.57 8.63
N ILE A 53 -12.15 2.48 7.58
CA ILE A 53 -10.81 3.07 7.54
C ILE A 53 -10.89 4.58 7.77
N THR A 54 -11.77 5.25 7.06
CA THR A 54 -11.95 6.69 7.17
C THR A 54 -12.43 7.09 8.58
N SER A 55 -13.33 6.30 9.17
CA SER A 55 -13.82 6.56 10.52
C SER A 55 -12.73 6.47 11.59
N MET A 56 -11.67 5.72 11.33
CA MET A 56 -10.52 5.56 12.23
C MET A 56 -9.39 6.55 11.96
N GLY A 57 -9.57 7.46 11.01
CA GLY A 57 -8.56 8.48 10.65
C GLY A 57 -7.63 8.09 9.53
N GLY A 58 -7.84 6.94 8.89
CA GLY A 58 -7.08 6.50 7.72
C GLY A 58 -7.57 7.12 6.43
N HIS A 59 -6.79 6.97 5.38
CA HIS A 59 -7.11 7.43 4.04
C HIS A 59 -7.07 6.27 3.05
N VAL A 60 -7.94 6.30 2.05
CA VAL A 60 -7.94 5.34 0.95
C VAL A 60 -7.74 6.10 -0.35
N TYR A 61 -6.72 5.72 -1.10
CA TYR A 61 -6.38 6.32 -2.39
C TYR A 61 -6.62 5.29 -3.49
N TYR A 62 -7.08 5.76 -4.64
CA TYR A 62 -7.51 4.88 -5.73
C TYR A 62 -6.63 5.08 -6.97
N THR A 63 -6.39 4.00 -7.69
CA THR A 63 -5.84 4.02 -9.03
C THR A 63 -6.78 3.24 -9.96
N SER A 64 -6.49 3.20 -11.25
CA SER A 64 -7.34 2.49 -12.21
C SER A 64 -6.62 1.37 -12.95
N ILE A 65 -5.46 0.95 -12.47
CA ILE A 65 -4.60 0.00 -13.21
C ILE A 65 -5.30 -1.33 -13.51
N ARG A 66 -6.17 -1.80 -12.62
CA ARG A 66 -6.91 -3.05 -12.83
C ARG A 66 -8.08 -2.91 -13.80
N GLU A 67 -8.48 -1.68 -14.11
CA GLU A 67 -9.58 -1.41 -15.02
C GLU A 67 -9.08 -1.12 -16.43
N ASP A 68 -8.02 -0.31 -16.56
CA ASP A 68 -7.51 0.13 -17.86
C ASP A 68 -6.20 -0.53 -18.29
N TYR A 69 -5.51 -1.23 -17.37
CA TYR A 69 -4.21 -1.87 -17.58
C TYR A 69 -3.16 -0.91 -18.20
N ASN A 70 -3.31 0.38 -17.94
CA ASN A 70 -2.41 1.40 -18.45
C ASN A 70 -1.23 1.61 -17.49
N VAL A 71 -0.14 0.88 -17.71
CA VAL A 71 1.04 0.89 -16.87
C VAL A 71 1.69 2.28 -16.82
N LEU A 72 1.78 2.97 -17.95
CA LEU A 72 2.38 4.31 -17.99
C LEU A 72 1.58 5.32 -17.18
N LYS A 73 0.26 5.26 -17.29
CA LYS A 73 -0.65 6.09 -16.49
C LYS A 73 -0.50 5.79 -14.99
N PHE A 74 -0.47 4.52 -14.62
CA PHE A 74 -0.28 4.06 -13.25
C PHE A 74 1.03 4.60 -12.66
N ARG A 75 2.12 4.45 -13.41
CA ARG A 75 3.43 4.94 -12.96
C ARG A 75 3.44 6.46 -12.78
N ARG A 76 2.79 7.21 -13.68
CA ARG A 76 2.64 8.66 -13.53
C ARG A 76 1.82 9.02 -12.30
N GLN A 77 0.72 8.31 -12.06
CA GLN A 77 -0.11 8.51 -10.88
C GLN A 77 0.69 8.29 -9.59
N LEU A 78 1.51 7.23 -9.53
CA LEU A 78 2.36 6.94 -8.39
C LEU A 78 3.45 8.00 -8.18
N LYS A 79 4.11 8.44 -9.24
CA LYS A 79 5.13 9.49 -9.15
C LYS A 79 4.54 10.78 -8.61
N LYS A 80 3.38 11.18 -9.11
CA LYS A 80 2.66 12.35 -8.63
C LYS A 80 2.25 12.18 -7.16
N PHE A 81 1.72 11.01 -6.82
CA PHE A 81 1.29 10.71 -5.47
C PHE A 81 2.43 10.88 -4.46
N PHE A 82 3.58 10.24 -4.71
CA PHE A 82 4.71 10.32 -3.79
C PHE A 82 5.39 11.70 -3.79
N LYS A 83 5.23 12.48 -4.83
CA LYS A 83 5.69 13.87 -4.86
C LYS A 83 4.81 14.75 -3.96
N GLU A 84 3.51 14.50 -3.93
CA GLU A 84 2.52 15.26 -3.15
C GLU A 84 2.41 14.78 -1.70
N HIS A 85 2.76 13.52 -1.42
CA HIS A 85 2.59 12.86 -0.12
C HIS A 85 3.94 12.44 0.47
N LYS A 86 4.71 13.41 0.94
CA LYS A 86 6.04 13.18 1.55
C LYS A 86 5.96 12.65 2.99
N GLU A 87 4.76 12.60 3.57
CA GLU A 87 4.52 12.09 4.92
C GLU A 87 4.71 10.57 5.03
N TYR A 88 4.66 9.84 3.91
CA TYR A 88 4.81 8.38 3.92
C TYR A 88 6.28 7.98 3.97
N LYS A 89 6.76 7.69 5.19
CA LYS A 89 8.12 7.18 5.44
C LYS A 89 8.21 5.67 5.33
N VAL A 90 7.07 4.99 5.47
CA VAL A 90 6.97 3.53 5.42
C VAL A 90 5.91 3.17 4.39
N VAL A 91 6.28 2.37 3.41
CA VAL A 91 5.38 1.85 2.38
C VAL A 91 5.46 0.33 2.35
N HIS A 92 4.32 -0.33 2.51
CA HIS A 92 4.20 -1.77 2.54
C HIS A 92 3.39 -2.23 1.31
N VAL A 93 4.07 -2.89 0.38
CA VAL A 93 3.47 -3.35 -0.88
C VAL A 93 3.03 -4.81 -0.73
N HIS A 94 1.73 -5.06 -0.88
CA HIS A 94 1.12 -6.38 -0.78
C HIS A 94 0.70 -6.92 -2.14
N ALA A 95 1.35 -6.52 -3.20
CA ALA A 95 0.92 -6.87 -4.54
C ALA A 95 1.91 -7.83 -5.20
N TYR A 96 1.38 -8.71 -6.01
CA TYR A 96 2.12 -9.69 -6.79
C TYR A 96 2.98 -9.05 -7.88
N THR A 97 2.42 -9.00 -9.07
CA THR A 97 3.10 -8.53 -10.27
C THR A 97 3.13 -7.00 -10.39
N ILE A 98 2.04 -6.36 -9.98
CA ILE A 98 1.93 -4.90 -10.06
C ILE A 98 2.81 -4.21 -9.02
N GLY A 99 3.12 -4.89 -7.92
CA GLY A 99 4.07 -4.40 -6.94
C GLY A 99 5.43 -4.04 -7.52
N PHE A 100 5.92 -4.80 -8.49
CA PHE A 100 7.17 -4.50 -9.17
C PHE A 100 7.15 -3.17 -9.92
N LEU A 101 5.98 -2.77 -10.43
CA LEU A 101 5.83 -1.55 -11.20
C LEU A 101 5.96 -0.29 -10.36
N CYS A 102 5.92 -0.42 -9.03
CA CYS A 102 5.98 0.73 -8.14
C CYS A 102 7.23 0.78 -7.26
N LEU A 103 7.99 -0.30 -7.11
CA LEU A 103 9.14 -0.36 -6.20
C LEU A 103 10.23 0.65 -6.54
N ASP A 104 10.57 0.81 -7.80
CA ASP A 104 11.56 1.78 -8.23
C ASP A 104 11.10 3.23 -7.99
N ILE A 105 9.82 3.50 -8.18
CA ILE A 105 9.23 4.82 -7.95
C ILE A 105 9.29 5.17 -6.46
N ILE A 106 8.92 4.22 -5.61
CA ILE A 106 8.93 4.39 -4.15
C ILE A 106 10.37 4.66 -3.67
N LYS A 107 11.33 3.91 -4.19
CA LYS A 107 12.74 4.10 -3.87
C LYS A 107 13.24 5.47 -4.29
N LYS A 108 12.95 5.90 -5.52
CA LYS A 108 13.37 7.20 -6.05
C LYS A 108 12.69 8.37 -5.33
N ALA A 109 11.51 8.14 -4.78
CA ALA A 109 10.79 9.15 -3.99
C ALA A 109 11.40 9.38 -2.61
N GLY A 110 12.37 8.55 -2.19
CA GLY A 110 13.06 8.71 -0.91
C GLY A 110 12.33 8.09 0.28
N VAL A 111 11.42 7.16 0.05
CA VAL A 111 10.74 6.43 1.13
C VAL A 111 11.77 5.63 1.91
N GLU A 112 11.85 5.85 3.21
CA GLU A 112 12.90 5.30 4.08
C GLU A 112 12.77 3.80 4.28
N VAL A 113 11.55 3.31 4.51
CA VAL A 113 11.27 1.90 4.75
C VAL A 113 10.32 1.38 3.68
N ARG A 114 10.79 0.40 2.93
CA ARG A 114 10.02 -0.22 1.85
C ARG A 114 9.92 -1.71 2.13
N ILE A 115 8.70 -2.21 2.25
CA ILE A 115 8.42 -3.63 2.50
C ILE A 115 7.66 -4.17 1.30
N ALA A 116 8.16 -5.25 0.70
CA ALA A 116 7.43 -5.98 -0.32
C ALA A 116 7.05 -7.35 0.26
N HIS A 117 5.77 -7.64 0.27
CA HIS A 117 5.24 -8.82 0.94
C HIS A 117 4.36 -9.62 -0.02
N SER A 118 4.74 -10.88 -0.25
CA SER A 118 3.92 -11.84 -0.98
C SER A 118 3.14 -12.69 0.02
N HIS A 119 1.84 -12.73 -0.13
CA HIS A 119 0.94 -13.53 0.72
C HIS A 119 0.66 -14.92 0.12
N ASN A 120 1.38 -15.32 -0.94
CA ASN A 120 1.13 -16.58 -1.62
C ASN A 120 2.28 -17.55 -1.38
N ASN A 121 1.96 -18.78 -1.02
CA ASN A 121 2.93 -19.81 -0.69
C ASN A 121 3.54 -20.51 -1.91
N GLU A 122 3.06 -20.22 -3.11
CA GLU A 122 3.48 -20.96 -4.31
C GLU A 122 4.83 -20.53 -4.88
N THR A 123 5.39 -19.42 -4.40
CA THR A 123 6.67 -18.93 -4.90
C THR A 123 7.53 -18.39 -3.77
N VAL A 124 8.00 -19.30 -2.91
CA VAL A 124 8.87 -18.96 -1.77
C VAL A 124 10.17 -18.27 -2.22
N HIS A 125 10.65 -18.59 -3.42
CA HIS A 125 11.84 -17.97 -3.98
C HIS A 125 11.62 -16.50 -4.36
N ASP A 126 10.48 -16.19 -4.92
CA ASP A 126 10.19 -14.84 -5.40
C ASP A 126 9.99 -13.83 -4.27
N ALA A 127 9.38 -14.26 -3.17
CA ALA A 127 9.17 -13.41 -2.01
C ALA A 127 10.49 -13.01 -1.35
N LYS A 128 11.42 -13.94 -1.18
CA LYS A 128 12.75 -13.66 -0.61
C LYS A 128 13.56 -12.73 -1.49
N TRP A 129 13.47 -12.93 -2.80
CA TRP A 129 14.17 -12.11 -3.77
C TRP A 129 13.64 -10.66 -3.76
N LEU A 130 12.32 -10.51 -3.69
CA LEU A 130 11.65 -9.21 -3.58
C LEU A 130 12.06 -8.45 -2.32
N ILE A 131 12.12 -9.12 -1.19
CA ILE A 131 12.55 -8.53 0.07
C ILE A 131 13.98 -8.04 -0.04
N LYS A 132 14.86 -8.79 -0.69
CA LYS A 132 16.25 -8.39 -0.93
C LYS A 132 16.36 -7.14 -1.79
N LEU A 133 15.49 -6.98 -2.79
CA LEU A 133 15.48 -5.79 -3.66
C LEU A 133 15.00 -4.54 -2.93
N CYS A 134 14.19 -4.70 -1.90
CA CYS A 134 13.62 -3.59 -1.14
C CYS A 134 14.55 -3.12 -0.01
N MET A 135 15.49 -3.96 0.37
CA MET A 135 16.51 -3.60 1.35
C MET A 135 17.76 -3.07 0.66
#